data_5e77919ad1c3cdcfabe891071919d159
#
_entry.id   5e77919ad1c3cdcfabe891071919d159
#
_cell.length_a   1.000
_cell.length_b   1.000
_cell.length_c   1.000
_cell.angle_alpha   90.00
_cell.angle_beta   90.00
_cell.angle_gamma   90.00
#
_symmetry.space_group_name_H-M   'P 1'
#
loop_
_entity.id
_entity.type
_entity.pdbx_description
1 polymer ?
#
loop_
_entity_poly.entity_id
_entity_poly.type
_entity_poly.pdbx_seq_one_letter_code
_entity_poly.pdbx_strand_id
1 'polypeptide(L)'
;SDLPSPALHETIVDFHNVRRRFEAFVRALEKDRINRAKHIPREIQFFLKLEPIIRKLEKALASGRLPMRTTHNDTKFNNVLLDAHTQKQCCVVDLDTVMPGTLLYDFGDMVRTTTSPTMEDERDLSKVRMRMPMFKALARGYLEATAGMMTRTEKKLIAFSGKLMTYTIGLRF
;
A
#
# COMPACT_ATOMS: atom_id res chain seq x y z
N SER A 1 16.44 2.33 8.52
CA SER A 1 15.81 2.13 9.82
C SER A 1 16.84 2.42 10.90
N ASP A 2 16.54 3.32 11.79
CA ASP A 2 17.44 3.70 12.90
C ASP A 2 17.14 2.89 14.16
N LEU A 3 16.29 1.86 14.04
CA LEU A 3 16.02 0.96 15.14
C LEU A 3 17.14 -0.07 15.28
N PRO A 4 17.56 -0.36 16.54
CA PRO A 4 18.63 -1.32 16.81
C PRO A 4 18.22 -2.75 16.42
N SER A 5 19.22 -3.59 16.18
CA SER A 5 19.05 -5.04 16.10
C SER A 5 18.69 -5.62 17.48
N PRO A 6 17.73 -6.58 17.59
CA PRO A 6 17.06 -7.27 16.49
C PRO A 6 15.98 -6.44 15.80
N ALA A 7 15.66 -6.80 14.56
CA ALA A 7 14.51 -6.23 13.85
C ALA A 7 13.21 -6.50 14.61
N LEU A 8 12.20 -5.64 14.39
CA LEU A 8 10.86 -5.87 14.93
C LEU A 8 10.28 -7.19 14.39
N HIS A 9 9.47 -7.83 15.20
CA HIS A 9 8.72 -9.02 14.77
C HIS A 9 7.63 -8.66 13.76
N GLU A 10 7.29 -9.59 12.89
CA GLU A 10 6.07 -9.49 12.10
C GLU A 10 4.86 -9.72 13.03
N THR A 11 4.13 -8.65 13.32
CA THR A 11 2.92 -8.71 14.15
C THR A 11 1.77 -9.40 13.41
N ILE A 12 1.71 -9.20 12.10
CA ILE A 12 0.76 -9.87 11.21
C ILE A 12 1.56 -10.51 10.08
N VAL A 13 1.66 -11.82 10.11
CA VAL A 13 2.43 -12.61 9.11
C VAL A 13 1.87 -12.35 7.70
N ASP A 14 2.77 -12.09 6.74
CA ASP A 14 2.44 -11.86 5.34
C ASP A 14 1.48 -10.67 5.09
N PHE A 15 1.45 -9.66 5.96
CA PHE A 15 0.47 -8.57 5.91
C PHE A 15 0.38 -7.90 4.53
N HIS A 16 1.51 -7.58 3.91
CA HIS A 16 1.59 -7.02 2.56
C HIS A 16 2.23 -7.97 1.53
N ASN A 17 2.24 -9.26 1.79
CA ASN A 17 2.75 -10.24 0.83
C ASN A 17 1.79 -10.38 -0.36
N VAL A 18 1.98 -9.52 -1.36
CA VAL A 18 1.12 -9.46 -2.54
C VAL A 18 1.13 -10.76 -3.35
N ARG A 19 2.25 -11.50 -3.37
CA ARG A 19 2.35 -12.81 -4.04
C ARG A 19 1.40 -13.82 -3.41
N ARG A 20 1.46 -13.99 -2.10
CA ARG A 20 0.56 -14.92 -1.38
C ARG A 20 -0.91 -14.54 -1.52
N ARG A 21 -1.22 -13.23 -1.53
CA ARG A 21 -2.60 -12.75 -1.78
C ARG A 21 -3.07 -13.13 -3.18
N PHE A 22 -2.23 -12.92 -4.19
CA PHE A 22 -2.55 -13.28 -5.57
C PHE A 22 -2.74 -14.80 -5.73
N GLU A 23 -1.88 -15.61 -5.14
CA GLU A 23 -2.04 -17.07 -5.14
C GLU A 23 -3.31 -17.52 -4.42
N ALA A 24 -3.67 -16.86 -3.31
CA ALA A 24 -4.92 -17.11 -2.62
C ALA A 24 -6.13 -16.76 -3.49
N PHE A 25 -6.07 -15.63 -4.20
CA PHE A 25 -7.08 -15.22 -5.17
C PHE A 25 -7.23 -16.26 -6.29
N VAL A 26 -6.13 -16.70 -6.91
CA VAL A 26 -6.18 -17.74 -7.97
C VAL A 26 -6.80 -19.04 -7.43
N ARG A 27 -6.36 -19.50 -6.25
CA ARG A 27 -6.95 -20.70 -5.62
C ARG A 27 -8.45 -20.52 -5.30
N ALA A 28 -8.88 -19.33 -4.95
CA ALA A 28 -10.29 -19.06 -4.70
C ALA A 28 -11.11 -19.12 -6.00
N LEU A 29 -10.57 -18.63 -7.11
CA LEU A 29 -11.18 -18.73 -8.44
C LEU A 29 -11.31 -20.18 -8.91
N GLU A 30 -10.25 -20.99 -8.72
CA GLU A 30 -10.26 -22.43 -9.08
C GLU A 30 -11.34 -23.22 -8.32
N LYS A 31 -11.53 -22.87 -7.05
CA LYS A 31 -12.54 -23.53 -6.20
C LYS A 31 -13.96 -23.05 -6.46
N ASP A 32 -14.15 -21.79 -6.68
CA ASP A 32 -15.41 -21.05 -6.88
C ASP A 32 -16.68 -21.76 -6.34
N ARG A 33 -16.64 -22.21 -5.09
CA ARG A 33 -17.62 -23.12 -4.46
C ARG A 33 -19.07 -22.67 -4.57
N ILE A 34 -19.29 -21.37 -4.70
CA ILE A 34 -20.62 -20.75 -4.75
C ILE A 34 -20.87 -20.03 -6.08
N ASN A 35 -20.01 -20.32 -7.08
CA ASN A 35 -20.15 -19.87 -8.46
C ASN A 35 -20.32 -18.34 -8.59
N ARG A 36 -19.52 -17.58 -7.84
CA ARG A 36 -19.51 -16.10 -7.88
C ARG A 36 -18.63 -15.54 -9.00
N ALA A 37 -17.59 -16.22 -9.42
CA ALA A 37 -16.63 -15.74 -10.41
C ALA A 37 -17.31 -15.35 -11.74
N LYS A 38 -18.37 -16.03 -12.13
CA LYS A 38 -19.13 -15.72 -13.35
C LYS A 38 -19.79 -14.33 -13.34
N HIS A 39 -19.98 -13.72 -12.18
CA HIS A 39 -20.63 -12.41 -12.06
C HIS A 39 -19.63 -11.24 -12.15
N ILE A 40 -18.32 -11.50 -12.02
CA ILE A 40 -17.26 -10.49 -11.99
C ILE A 40 -16.09 -10.82 -12.93
N PRO A 41 -16.34 -11.25 -14.18
CA PRO A 41 -15.26 -11.68 -15.09
C PRO A 41 -14.31 -10.55 -15.46
N ARG A 42 -14.80 -9.30 -15.51
CA ARG A 42 -13.98 -8.12 -15.85
C ARG A 42 -12.97 -7.81 -14.73
N GLU A 43 -13.42 -7.85 -13.50
CA GLU A 43 -12.61 -7.65 -12.30
C GLU A 43 -11.54 -8.74 -12.18
N ILE A 44 -11.91 -9.99 -12.39
CA ILE A 44 -10.98 -11.13 -12.41
C ILE A 44 -9.89 -10.91 -13.46
N GLN A 45 -10.27 -10.62 -14.69
CA GLN A 45 -9.32 -10.37 -15.78
C GLN A 45 -8.41 -9.17 -15.47
N PHE A 46 -8.95 -8.11 -14.85
CA PHE A 46 -8.16 -6.95 -14.43
C PHE A 46 -7.06 -7.35 -13.43
N PHE A 47 -7.39 -8.11 -12.39
CA PHE A 47 -6.41 -8.56 -11.40
C PHE A 47 -5.38 -9.53 -12.00
N LEU A 48 -5.80 -10.48 -12.84
CA LEU A 48 -4.87 -11.40 -13.53
C LEU A 48 -3.91 -10.63 -14.45
N LYS A 49 -4.40 -9.67 -15.21
CA LYS A 49 -3.58 -8.83 -16.12
C LYS A 49 -2.54 -8.00 -15.39
N LEU A 50 -2.79 -7.63 -14.15
CA LEU A 50 -1.91 -6.79 -13.36
C LEU A 50 -0.86 -7.58 -12.54
N GLU A 51 -0.80 -8.91 -12.66
CA GLU A 51 0.24 -9.74 -12.00
C GLU A 51 1.68 -9.21 -12.20
N PRO A 52 2.07 -8.60 -13.33
CA PRO A 52 3.40 -8.01 -13.48
C PRO A 52 3.79 -6.97 -12.41
N ILE A 53 2.84 -6.39 -11.69
CA ILE A 53 3.08 -5.53 -10.53
C ILE A 53 3.86 -6.30 -9.47
N ILE A 54 3.47 -7.56 -9.21
CA ILE A 54 4.10 -8.45 -8.23
C ILE A 54 5.54 -8.70 -8.62
N ARG A 55 5.78 -9.13 -9.86
CA ARG A 55 7.14 -9.42 -10.36
C ARG A 55 8.06 -8.20 -10.27
N LYS A 56 7.52 -7.01 -10.49
CA LYS A 56 8.30 -5.77 -10.37
C LYS A 56 8.78 -5.54 -8.94
N LEU A 57 7.90 -5.76 -7.96
CA LEU A 57 8.25 -5.67 -6.54
C LEU A 57 9.28 -6.74 -6.15
N GLU A 58 9.01 -8.00 -6.48
CA GLU A 58 9.89 -9.14 -6.18
C GLU A 58 11.30 -8.93 -6.73
N LYS A 59 11.40 -8.46 -7.99
CA LYS A 59 12.69 -8.14 -8.62
C LYS A 59 13.42 -7.02 -7.86
N ALA A 60 12.71 -6.03 -7.38
CA ALA A 60 13.31 -4.94 -6.61
C ALA A 60 13.82 -5.42 -5.25
N LEU A 61 13.05 -6.24 -4.55
CA LEU A 61 13.44 -6.86 -3.27
C LEU A 61 14.63 -7.80 -3.45
N ALA A 62 14.57 -8.73 -4.40
CA ALA A 62 15.62 -9.70 -4.68
C ALA A 62 16.95 -9.05 -5.10
N SER A 63 16.92 -7.84 -5.67
CA SER A 63 18.12 -7.10 -6.03
C SER A 63 18.89 -6.51 -4.83
N GLY A 64 18.34 -6.58 -3.61
CA GLY A 64 18.87 -5.94 -2.40
C GLY A 64 18.87 -4.39 -2.44
N ARG A 65 18.34 -3.78 -3.52
CA ARG A 65 18.34 -2.32 -3.70
C ARG A 65 17.09 -1.64 -3.09
N LEU A 66 16.08 -2.43 -2.75
CA LEU A 66 14.89 -2.01 -2.02
C LEU A 66 15.02 -2.56 -0.59
N PRO A 67 15.47 -1.75 0.37
CA PRO A 67 15.71 -2.24 1.72
C PRO A 67 14.42 -2.51 2.47
N MET A 68 14.47 -3.47 3.39
CA MET A 68 13.49 -3.60 4.45
C MET A 68 13.79 -2.54 5.52
N ARG A 69 12.74 -1.93 6.03
CA ARG A 69 12.78 -0.89 7.06
C ARG A 69 11.73 -1.17 8.11
N THR A 70 11.75 -0.47 9.20
CA THR A 70 10.59 -0.37 10.07
C THR A 70 9.59 0.56 9.43
N THR A 71 8.41 0.04 9.15
CA THR A 71 7.30 0.75 8.49
C THR A 71 6.05 0.62 9.32
N HIS A 72 5.13 1.57 9.15
CA HIS A 72 3.84 1.54 9.85
C HIS A 72 2.91 0.47 9.23
N ASN A 73 2.94 0.31 7.90
CA ASN A 73 2.17 -0.64 7.10
C ASN A 73 0.64 -0.42 7.07
N ASP A 74 0.11 0.57 7.77
CA ASP A 74 -1.31 0.98 7.72
C ASP A 74 -1.40 2.51 7.86
N THR A 75 -0.78 3.21 6.92
CA THR A 75 -0.63 4.67 6.92
C THR A 75 -1.84 5.41 6.35
N LYS A 76 -3.01 4.81 6.46
CA LYS A 76 -4.26 5.48 6.07
C LYS A 76 -4.43 6.79 6.82
N PHE A 77 -5.06 7.77 6.18
CA PHE A 77 -5.24 9.11 6.75
C PHE A 77 -5.97 9.10 8.11
N ASN A 78 -6.85 8.12 8.32
CA ASN A 78 -7.59 7.95 9.58
C ASN A 78 -6.69 7.66 10.79
N ASN A 79 -5.46 7.21 10.56
CA ASN A 79 -4.47 6.95 11.61
C ASN A 79 -3.62 8.20 11.94
N VAL A 80 -3.95 9.37 11.39
CA VAL A 80 -3.33 10.64 11.72
C VAL A 80 -4.32 11.51 12.48
N LEU A 81 -4.01 11.83 13.73
CA LEU A 81 -4.81 12.73 14.53
C LEU A 81 -4.41 14.17 14.26
N LEU A 82 -5.42 15.00 14.01
CA LEU A 82 -5.26 16.43 13.79
C LEU A 82 -5.92 17.21 14.93
N ASP A 83 -5.31 18.30 15.34
CA ASP A 83 -5.93 19.26 16.23
C ASP A 83 -7.17 19.88 15.57
N ALA A 84 -8.29 19.88 16.28
CA ALA A 84 -9.58 20.29 15.71
C ALA A 84 -9.62 21.78 15.33
N HIS A 85 -8.84 22.64 16.00
CA HIS A 85 -8.85 24.07 15.79
C HIS A 85 -7.78 24.52 14.79
N THR A 86 -6.57 24.00 14.94
CA THR A 86 -5.42 24.42 14.15
C THR A 86 -5.19 23.58 12.89
N GLN A 87 -5.86 22.42 12.79
CA GLN A 87 -5.69 21.42 11.72
C GLN A 87 -4.24 20.90 11.59
N LYS A 88 -3.42 21.14 12.61
CA LYS A 88 -2.06 20.61 12.65
C LYS A 88 -2.07 19.16 13.13
N GLN A 89 -1.11 18.39 12.65
CA GLN A 89 -0.93 17.00 13.10
C GLN A 89 -0.57 16.98 14.60
N CYS A 90 -1.17 16.06 15.31
CA CYS A 90 -0.86 15.77 16.71
C CYS A 90 -0.01 14.51 16.84
N CYS A 91 -0.48 13.39 16.34
CA CYS A 91 0.23 12.12 16.39
C CYS A 91 -0.27 11.14 15.32
N VAL A 92 0.49 10.07 15.13
CA VAL A 92 0.09 8.87 14.38
C VAL A 92 -0.30 7.79 15.38
N VAL A 93 -1.38 7.08 15.12
CA VAL A 93 -1.97 6.04 15.98
C VAL A 93 -2.08 4.71 15.23
N ASP A 94 -2.59 3.67 15.91
CA ASP A 94 -2.79 2.33 15.36
C ASP A 94 -1.47 1.66 14.95
N LEU A 95 -0.57 1.55 15.93
CA LEU A 95 0.80 1.06 15.74
C LEU A 95 0.93 -0.46 15.70
N ASP A 96 -0.17 -1.20 15.72
CA ASP A 96 -0.19 -2.68 15.77
C ASP A 96 0.44 -3.33 14.54
N THR A 97 0.51 -2.59 13.43
CA THR A 97 1.10 -3.02 12.16
C THR A 97 2.54 -2.56 11.95
N VAL A 98 3.15 -1.93 12.97
CA VAL A 98 4.56 -1.48 12.88
C VAL A 98 5.49 -2.69 12.93
N MET A 99 6.08 -3.02 11.77
CA MET A 99 6.92 -4.18 11.57
C MET A 99 7.82 -3.99 10.35
N PRO A 100 8.72 -4.94 10.01
CA PRO A 100 9.51 -4.84 8.80
C PRO A 100 8.68 -4.73 7.53
N GLY A 101 9.00 -3.76 6.69
CA GLY A 101 8.35 -3.50 5.42
C GLY A 101 9.20 -2.63 4.50
N THR A 102 8.62 -2.10 3.45
CA THR A 102 9.28 -1.15 2.56
C THR A 102 8.59 0.20 2.59
N LEU A 103 9.31 1.29 2.33
CA LEU A 103 8.69 2.62 2.21
C LEU A 103 7.59 2.66 1.12
N LEU A 104 7.60 1.70 0.20
CA LEU A 104 6.58 1.60 -0.83
C LEU A 104 5.22 1.24 -0.26
N TYR A 105 5.17 0.47 0.83
CA TYR A 105 3.92 0.12 1.50
C TYR A 105 3.30 1.37 2.15
N ASP A 106 4.07 2.07 2.97
CA ASP A 106 3.60 3.26 3.66
C ASP A 106 3.15 4.36 2.68
N PHE A 107 4.03 4.75 1.74
CA PHE A 107 3.66 5.78 0.79
C PHE A 107 2.49 5.37 -0.12
N GLY A 108 2.47 4.11 -0.54
CA GLY A 108 1.38 3.59 -1.39
C GLY A 108 0.03 3.59 -0.69
N ASP A 109 -0.01 3.27 0.59
CA ASP A 109 -1.22 3.29 1.38
C ASP A 109 -1.71 4.73 1.66
N MET A 110 -0.80 5.65 1.96
CA MET A 110 -1.12 7.07 2.01
C MET A 110 -1.70 7.59 0.70
N VAL A 111 -1.11 7.22 -0.46
CA VAL A 111 -1.64 7.61 -1.77
C VAL A 111 -3.07 7.11 -1.94
N ARG A 112 -3.32 5.84 -1.67
CA ARG A 112 -4.62 5.20 -1.83
C ARG A 112 -5.71 5.90 -1.03
N THR A 113 -5.44 6.23 0.22
CA THR A 113 -6.45 6.76 1.14
C THR A 113 -6.57 8.29 1.10
N THR A 114 -5.46 9.01 0.96
CA THR A 114 -5.47 10.49 1.00
C THR A 114 -5.91 11.12 -0.32
N THR A 115 -5.62 10.47 -1.46
CA THR A 115 -5.89 11.06 -2.76
C THR A 115 -7.30 10.83 -3.28
N SER A 116 -8.03 9.84 -2.76
CA SER A 116 -9.44 9.64 -3.09
C SER A 116 -10.32 10.64 -2.33
N PRO A 117 -11.38 11.17 -2.96
CA PRO A 117 -12.39 11.97 -2.26
C PRO A 117 -13.42 11.11 -1.51
N THR A 118 -13.39 9.79 -1.71
CA THR A 118 -14.38 8.84 -1.20
C THR A 118 -13.80 7.96 -0.11
N MET A 119 -14.68 7.32 0.64
CA MET A 119 -14.31 6.25 1.57
C MET A 119 -13.87 5.00 0.80
N GLU A 120 -13.24 4.04 1.50
CA GLU A 120 -12.70 2.82 0.89
C GLU A 120 -13.78 1.88 0.33
N ASP A 121 -14.98 1.94 0.90
CA ASP A 121 -16.14 1.11 0.55
C ASP A 121 -17.12 1.79 -0.42
N GLU A 122 -16.72 2.89 -1.07
CA GLU A 122 -17.56 3.59 -2.05
C GLU A 122 -17.96 2.66 -3.21
N ARG A 123 -19.26 2.50 -3.38
CA ARG A 123 -19.85 1.64 -4.42
C ARG A 123 -19.99 2.33 -5.77
N ASP A 124 -20.12 3.64 -5.77
CA ASP A 124 -20.18 4.44 -6.98
C ASP A 124 -18.77 4.75 -7.50
N LEU A 125 -18.28 3.88 -8.37
CA LEU A 125 -16.93 3.98 -8.94
C LEU A 125 -16.71 5.27 -9.74
N SER A 126 -17.76 5.97 -10.18
CA SER A 126 -17.63 7.26 -10.88
C SER A 126 -17.08 8.35 -9.97
N LYS A 127 -17.24 8.20 -8.65
CA LYS A 127 -16.71 9.12 -7.64
C LYS A 127 -15.26 8.83 -7.26
N VAL A 128 -14.81 7.58 -7.50
CA VAL A 128 -13.44 7.15 -7.15
C VAL A 128 -12.45 7.71 -8.16
N ARG A 129 -11.65 8.68 -7.72
CA ARG A 129 -10.67 9.33 -8.58
C ARG A 129 -9.46 9.83 -7.78
N MET A 130 -8.32 9.87 -8.42
CA MET A 130 -7.12 10.48 -7.82
C MET A 130 -7.20 12.01 -7.93
N ARG A 131 -7.12 12.69 -6.80
CA ARG A 131 -6.99 14.15 -6.74
C ARG A 131 -5.50 14.53 -6.87
N MET A 132 -5.11 14.93 -8.06
CA MET A 132 -3.71 15.24 -8.37
C MET A 132 -3.08 16.32 -7.47
N PRO A 133 -3.76 17.39 -7.04
CA PRO A 133 -3.20 18.34 -6.08
C PRO A 133 -2.84 17.68 -4.75
N MET A 134 -3.69 16.78 -4.24
CA MET A 134 -3.44 16.03 -3.00
C MET A 134 -2.24 15.10 -3.14
N PHE A 135 -2.17 14.37 -4.27
CA PHE A 135 -1.01 13.53 -4.56
C PHE A 135 0.30 14.33 -4.59
N LYS A 136 0.30 15.50 -5.25
CA LYS A 136 1.50 16.34 -5.32
C LYS A 136 1.92 16.87 -3.94
N ALA A 137 0.96 17.27 -3.11
CA ALA A 137 1.25 17.75 -1.75
C ALA A 137 1.82 16.60 -0.88
N LEU A 138 1.16 15.44 -0.91
CA LEU A 138 1.61 14.25 -0.20
C LEU A 138 3.02 13.83 -0.64
N ALA A 139 3.25 13.74 -1.95
CA ALA A 139 4.54 13.32 -2.50
C ALA A 139 5.66 14.30 -2.13
N ARG A 140 5.38 15.61 -2.16
CA ARG A 140 6.34 16.63 -1.75
C ARG A 140 6.72 16.46 -0.29
N GLY A 141 5.75 16.45 0.62
CA GLY A 141 6.01 16.34 2.06
C GLY A 141 6.74 15.05 2.41
N TYR A 142 6.34 13.93 1.81
CA TYR A 142 6.99 12.65 2.05
C TYR A 142 8.44 12.62 1.55
N LEU A 143 8.69 13.12 0.32
CA LEU A 143 10.03 13.17 -0.25
C LEU A 143 10.95 14.13 0.50
N GLU A 144 10.43 15.26 0.98
CA GLU A 144 11.17 16.21 1.82
C GLU A 144 11.55 15.56 3.17
N ALA A 145 10.58 14.94 3.85
CA ALA A 145 10.80 14.30 5.15
C ALA A 145 11.76 13.10 5.08
N THR A 146 11.79 12.39 3.96
CA THR A 146 12.59 11.17 3.78
C THR A 146 13.83 11.37 2.91
N ALA A 147 14.15 12.59 2.51
CA ALA A 147 15.22 12.90 1.54
C ALA A 147 16.58 12.29 1.91
N GLY A 148 16.95 12.32 3.22
CA GLY A 148 18.22 11.82 3.74
C GLY A 148 18.32 10.30 3.87
N MET A 149 17.19 9.58 3.83
CA MET A 149 17.15 8.13 4.08
C MET A 149 16.79 7.27 2.86
N MET A 150 16.13 7.84 1.85
CA MET A 150 15.69 7.09 0.67
C MET A 150 16.85 6.73 -0.25
N THR A 151 16.90 5.44 -0.62
CA THR A 151 17.79 4.96 -1.68
C THR A 151 17.32 5.47 -3.06
N ARG A 152 18.23 5.41 -4.04
CA ARG A 152 17.89 5.74 -5.44
C ARG A 152 16.77 4.84 -6.00
N THR A 153 16.71 3.59 -5.54
CA THR A 153 15.68 2.62 -5.97
C THR A 153 14.31 2.98 -5.38
N GLU A 154 14.25 3.31 -4.09
CA GLU A 154 13.01 3.77 -3.46
C GLU A 154 12.46 5.02 -4.15
N LYS A 155 13.30 6.02 -4.41
CA LYS A 155 12.91 7.23 -5.16
C LYS A 155 12.35 6.94 -6.55
N LYS A 156 12.94 5.97 -7.28
CA LYS A 156 12.45 5.56 -8.60
C LYS A 156 11.11 4.80 -8.55
N LEU A 157 10.85 4.10 -7.46
CA LEU A 157 9.67 3.27 -7.31
C LEU A 157 8.52 3.96 -6.55
N ILE A 158 8.76 5.16 -6.01
CA ILE A 158 7.76 5.82 -5.16
C ILE A 158 6.41 6.05 -5.88
N ALA A 159 6.44 6.45 -7.15
CA ALA A 159 5.22 6.61 -7.93
C ALA A 159 4.52 5.27 -8.25
N PHE A 160 5.25 4.17 -8.23
CA PHE A 160 4.70 2.83 -8.42
C PHE A 160 3.96 2.32 -7.18
N SER A 161 4.31 2.81 -5.99
CA SER A 161 3.79 2.31 -4.71
C SER A 161 2.28 2.48 -4.58
N GLY A 162 1.70 3.59 -5.04
CA GLY A 162 0.26 3.78 -5.04
C GLY A 162 -0.47 2.69 -5.82
N LYS A 163 0.04 2.36 -7.02
CA LYS A 163 -0.50 1.26 -7.83
C LYS A 163 -0.31 -0.10 -7.16
N LEU A 164 0.86 -0.33 -6.55
CA LEU A 164 1.16 -1.55 -5.81
C LEU A 164 0.18 -1.75 -4.65
N MET A 165 0.00 -0.74 -3.81
CA MET A 165 -0.87 -0.87 -2.63
C MET A 165 -2.34 -0.96 -2.99
N THR A 166 -2.82 -0.21 -3.99
CA THR A 166 -4.19 -0.36 -4.50
C THR A 166 -4.45 -1.79 -4.99
N TYR A 167 -3.50 -2.36 -5.72
CA TYR A 167 -3.58 -3.75 -6.18
C TYR A 167 -3.54 -4.75 -5.02
N THR A 168 -2.62 -4.57 -4.08
CA THR A 168 -2.45 -5.46 -2.91
C THR A 168 -3.70 -5.48 -2.02
N ILE A 169 -4.29 -4.31 -1.78
CA ILE A 169 -5.51 -4.19 -0.98
C ILE A 169 -6.72 -4.73 -1.76
N GLY A 170 -6.83 -4.43 -3.06
CA GLY A 170 -7.91 -4.96 -3.89
C GLY A 170 -7.94 -6.49 -3.98
N LEU A 171 -6.80 -7.18 -3.89
CA LEU A 171 -6.74 -8.65 -3.78
C LEU A 171 -7.23 -9.19 -2.43
N ARG A 172 -7.41 -8.31 -1.44
CA ARG A 172 -7.84 -8.69 -0.08
C ARG A 172 -9.36 -8.79 0.04
N PHE A 173 -10.10 -8.07 -0.79
CA PHE A 173 -11.56 -8.03 -0.81
C PHE A 173 -12.12 -8.87 -1.95
#